data_bbae5a62d1906f42278424783203dd2e
#
_entry.id   bbae5a62d1906f42278424783203dd2e
#
_cell.length_a   1.000
_cell.length_b   1.000
_cell.length_c   1.000
_cell.angle_alpha   90.00
_cell.angle_beta   90.00
_cell.angle_gamma   90.00
#
_symmetry.space_group_name_H-M   'P 1'
#
loop_
_entity.id
_entity.type
_entity.pdbx_description
1 polymer ?
#
loop_
_entity_poly.entity_id
_entity_poly.type
_entity_poly.pdbx_seq_one_letter_code
_entity_poly.pdbx_strand_id
1 'polypeptide(L)'
;MRRLYELRETHRTGSLRKGTARLLALFFSLSLCLQLVWAAPGERTVIPLGKAVGIKLFADGALVVGLSEGDPCPAKDCGLKEGDLILSMGDTKITSTEQVRALLQDNGCEPLVMTVRRSSRTLTVTAVPVQGVDGAWQLGAWIRDSMAGIGTLTYYDPATGSYGALGHGITDVDTAKLMPLASGSIMETTVKAVKKGVKGDPGELKGDFSVQRDVGTVSINSDGGIFGTVADPDFLQTGTPVPVATARQVKPGPATILATISDDDTAEYTVEIVRVFPGSQSTRNLLLRVTDQRLLDTTGGI
;
A
#
# COMPACT_ATOMS: atom_id res chain seq x y z
N MET A 1 -78.02 7.51 45.51
CA MET A 1 -77.58 6.90 44.27
C MET A 1 -76.82 7.87 43.30
N ARG A 2 -76.79 9.19 43.51
CA ARG A 2 -76.07 10.14 42.58
C ARG A 2 -74.54 10.27 42.80
N ARG A 3 -74.01 9.94 43.99
CA ARG A 3 -72.56 10.08 44.30
C ARG A 3 -71.66 8.96 43.82
N LEU A 4 -72.19 7.83 43.38
CA LEU A 4 -71.40 6.72 42.88
C LEU A 4 -71.14 6.75 41.35
N TYR A 5 -71.84 7.57 40.61
CA TYR A 5 -71.65 7.73 39.17
C TYR A 5 -70.48 8.69 38.81
N GLU A 6 -70.30 9.74 39.64
CA GLU A 6 -69.22 10.72 39.35
C GLU A 6 -67.78 10.19 39.55
N LEU A 7 -67.61 9.20 40.46
CA LEU A 7 -66.29 8.62 40.73
C LEU A 7 -65.85 7.61 39.66
N ARG A 8 -66.70 7.16 38.75
CA ARG A 8 -66.39 6.20 37.71
C ARG A 8 -65.96 6.87 36.42
N GLU A 9 -66.35 8.11 36.16
CA GLU A 9 -65.93 8.85 34.96
C GLU A 9 -64.54 9.47 35.09
N THR A 10 -64.17 9.94 36.30
CA THR A 10 -62.87 10.57 36.52
C THR A 10 -61.69 9.58 36.43
N HIS A 11 -61.91 8.29 36.72
CA HIS A 11 -60.85 7.26 36.58
C HIS A 11 -60.62 6.79 35.12
N ARG A 12 -61.64 6.91 34.27
CA ARG A 12 -61.58 6.45 32.89
C ARG A 12 -60.79 7.44 31.94
N THR A 13 -60.96 8.75 32.21
CA THR A 13 -60.28 9.81 31.44
C THR A 13 -58.80 9.94 31.79
N GLY A 14 -58.38 9.63 33.03
CA GLY A 14 -57.00 9.65 33.47
C GLY A 14 -56.12 8.51 32.86
N SER A 15 -56.76 7.35 32.63
CA SER A 15 -56.10 6.20 32.04
C SER A 15 -55.88 6.37 30.54
N LEU A 16 -56.84 6.94 29.79
CA LEU A 16 -56.69 7.22 28.35
C LEU A 16 -55.60 8.28 28.10
N ARG A 17 -55.54 9.34 28.93
CA ARG A 17 -54.50 10.39 28.79
C ARG A 17 -53.07 9.85 29.03
N LYS A 18 -52.89 8.92 29.95
CA LYS A 18 -51.60 8.28 30.23
C LYS A 18 -51.19 7.31 29.12
N GLY A 19 -52.14 6.63 28.49
CA GLY A 19 -51.90 5.74 27.34
C GLY A 19 -51.48 6.51 26.07
N THR A 20 -52.19 7.59 25.76
CA THR A 20 -51.85 8.43 24.59
C THR A 20 -50.53 9.17 24.76
N ALA A 21 -50.17 9.63 25.96
CA ALA A 21 -48.88 10.24 26.24
C ALA A 21 -47.71 9.25 26.08
N ARG A 22 -47.89 7.98 26.47
CA ARG A 22 -46.88 6.91 26.28
C ARG A 22 -46.71 6.53 24.82
N LEU A 23 -47.80 6.45 24.05
CA LEU A 23 -47.76 6.20 22.61
C LEU A 23 -47.07 7.34 21.83
N LEU A 24 -47.35 8.59 22.17
CA LEU A 24 -46.69 9.75 21.62
C LEU A 24 -45.20 9.80 21.95
N ALA A 25 -44.79 9.47 23.18
CA ALA A 25 -43.40 9.41 23.59
C ALA A 25 -42.63 8.28 22.85
N LEU A 26 -43.26 7.12 22.65
CA LEU A 26 -42.71 6.01 21.85
C LEU A 26 -42.56 6.39 20.37
N PHE A 27 -43.56 7.07 19.82
CA PHE A 27 -43.50 7.54 18.42
C PHE A 27 -42.43 8.61 18.22
N PHE A 28 -42.24 9.51 19.20
CA PHE A 28 -41.21 10.53 19.17
C PHE A 28 -39.81 9.94 19.33
N SER A 29 -39.62 8.94 20.20
CA SER A 29 -38.34 8.24 20.37
C SER A 29 -38.00 7.40 19.15
N LEU A 30 -38.97 6.74 18.52
CA LEU A 30 -38.78 5.97 17.29
C LEU A 30 -38.47 6.89 16.10
N SER A 31 -39.12 8.07 16.03
CA SER A 31 -38.83 9.10 15.02
C SER A 31 -37.45 9.70 15.19
N LEU A 32 -36.96 9.88 16.42
CA LEU A 32 -35.60 10.37 16.71
C LEU A 32 -34.53 9.33 16.36
N CYS A 33 -34.81 8.03 16.61
CA CYS A 33 -33.92 6.94 16.19
C CYS A 33 -33.84 6.78 14.66
N LEU A 34 -34.94 7.04 13.94
CA LEU A 34 -34.95 7.00 12.48
C LEU A 34 -34.17 8.15 11.83
N GLN A 35 -34.05 9.29 12.50
CA GLN A 35 -33.26 10.43 11.99
C GLN A 35 -31.73 10.22 12.15
N LEU A 36 -31.30 9.34 13.06
CA LEU A 36 -29.88 9.00 13.26
C LEU A 36 -29.30 8.02 12.20
N VAL A 37 -30.16 7.44 11.35
CA VAL A 37 -29.75 6.43 10.36
C VAL A 37 -29.47 7.03 8.97
N TRP A 38 -29.75 8.32 8.76
CA TRP A 38 -29.54 9.00 7.47
C TRP A 38 -28.44 10.09 7.52
N ALA A 39 -27.34 9.80 8.17
CA ALA A 39 -26.11 10.42 7.75
C ALA A 39 -25.66 9.64 6.50
N ALA A 40 -26.05 10.11 5.31
CA ALA A 40 -25.40 9.67 4.09
C ALA A 40 -23.88 9.81 4.34
N PRO A 41 -23.05 8.77 4.08
CA PRO A 41 -21.61 8.95 4.17
C PRO A 41 -21.28 10.15 3.32
N GLY A 42 -20.70 11.18 3.95
CA GLY A 42 -20.29 12.40 3.24
C GLY A 42 -19.49 11.98 2.02
N GLU A 43 -19.72 12.63 0.90
CA GLU A 43 -19.02 12.34 -0.34
C GLU A 43 -17.52 12.43 -0.07
N ARG A 44 -16.81 11.29 -0.16
CA ARG A 44 -15.38 11.23 0.11
C ARG A 44 -14.66 12.06 -0.93
N THR A 45 -13.84 12.99 -0.50
CA THR A 45 -13.01 13.81 -1.38
C THR A 45 -11.54 13.49 -1.17
N VAL A 46 -10.75 13.59 -2.23
CA VAL A 46 -9.29 13.45 -2.20
C VAL A 46 -8.66 14.50 -3.09
N ILE A 47 -7.41 14.82 -2.86
CA ILE A 47 -6.60 15.64 -3.76
C ILE A 47 -5.90 14.67 -4.72
N PRO A 48 -6.21 14.68 -6.04
CA PRO A 48 -5.44 13.93 -7.01
C PRO A 48 -4.05 14.54 -7.16
N LEU A 49 -3.03 13.71 -7.32
CA LEU A 49 -1.64 14.16 -7.29
C LEU A 49 -0.92 13.92 -8.63
N GLY A 50 -0.40 12.75 -8.90
CA GLY A 50 0.51 12.49 -10.03
C GLY A 50 1.96 12.90 -9.74
N LYS A 51 2.28 13.23 -8.48
CA LYS A 51 3.61 13.68 -8.05
C LYS A 51 4.57 12.50 -7.94
N ALA A 52 5.74 12.63 -8.56
CA ALA A 52 6.82 11.67 -8.38
C ALA A 52 7.41 11.76 -6.98
N VAL A 53 7.73 10.62 -6.37
CA VAL A 53 8.38 10.49 -5.07
C VAL A 53 9.40 9.36 -5.08
N GLY A 54 10.45 9.49 -4.30
CA GLY A 54 11.29 8.37 -3.92
C GLY A 54 10.56 7.49 -2.91
N ILE A 55 10.66 6.18 -3.05
CA ILE A 55 10.05 5.22 -2.14
C ILE A 55 11.14 4.28 -1.66
N LYS A 56 11.22 4.07 -0.35
CA LYS A 56 12.13 3.12 0.26
C LYS A 56 11.36 2.19 1.18
N LEU A 57 11.56 0.88 0.99
CA LEU A 57 10.97 -0.18 1.79
C LEU A 57 12.06 -0.99 2.48
N PHE A 58 11.81 -1.41 3.71
CA PHE A 58 12.64 -2.32 4.47
C PHE A 58 11.84 -3.57 4.83
N ALA A 59 12.45 -4.72 4.68
CA ALA A 59 11.88 -6.00 5.10
C ALA A 59 12.14 -6.27 6.58
N ASP A 60 11.29 -7.09 7.20
CA ASP A 60 11.52 -7.59 8.56
C ASP A 60 12.38 -8.87 8.52
N GLY A 61 13.57 -8.75 7.92
CA GLY A 61 14.52 -9.84 7.72
C GLY A 61 15.28 -9.71 6.39
N ALA A 62 16.02 -10.72 6.01
CA ALA A 62 16.74 -10.81 4.75
C ALA A 62 15.99 -11.71 3.75
N LEU A 63 15.49 -11.14 2.66
CA LEU A 63 14.81 -11.87 1.58
C LEU A 63 15.84 -12.60 0.73
N VAL A 64 15.68 -13.90 0.54
CA VAL A 64 16.46 -14.69 -0.39
C VAL A 64 15.96 -14.43 -1.81
N VAL A 65 16.79 -13.79 -2.62
CA VAL A 65 16.46 -13.40 -4.00
C VAL A 65 17.11 -14.31 -5.05
N GLY A 66 18.07 -15.14 -4.64
CA GLY A 66 18.69 -16.11 -5.50
C GLY A 66 19.58 -17.08 -4.74
N LEU A 67 19.92 -18.20 -5.35
CA LEU A 67 20.83 -19.20 -4.81
C LEU A 67 21.96 -19.45 -5.83
N SER A 68 23.20 -19.60 -5.33
CA SER A 68 24.37 -19.90 -6.17
C SER A 68 24.15 -21.19 -6.97
N GLU A 69 24.53 -21.20 -8.22
CA GLU A 69 24.52 -22.41 -9.06
C GLU A 69 25.72 -23.31 -8.78
N GLY A 70 26.78 -22.76 -8.18
CA GLY A 70 28.01 -23.49 -7.85
C GLY A 70 27.84 -24.45 -6.65
N ASP A 71 28.74 -25.42 -6.56
CA ASP A 71 28.83 -26.39 -5.48
C ASP A 71 30.15 -26.17 -4.73
N PRO A 72 30.16 -26.08 -3.39
CA PRO A 72 29.04 -26.27 -2.46
C PRO A 72 28.12 -25.05 -2.32
N CYS A 73 26.83 -25.31 -2.11
CA CYS A 73 25.82 -24.29 -1.84
C CYS A 73 25.01 -24.62 -0.56
N PRO A 74 25.51 -24.26 0.63
CA PRO A 74 24.85 -24.56 1.92
C PRO A 74 23.40 -24.12 1.99
N ALA A 75 23.04 -23.04 1.32
CA ALA A 75 21.67 -22.56 1.25
C ALA A 75 20.74 -23.57 0.54
N LYS A 76 21.17 -24.16 -0.58
CA LYS A 76 20.41 -25.23 -1.26
C LYS A 76 20.34 -26.49 -0.40
N ASP A 77 21.48 -26.88 0.17
CA ASP A 77 21.60 -28.13 0.95
C ASP A 77 20.72 -28.13 2.19
N CYS A 78 20.57 -26.98 2.84
CA CYS A 78 19.66 -26.82 3.99
C CYS A 78 18.19 -26.59 3.58
N GLY A 79 17.89 -26.49 2.28
CA GLY A 79 16.54 -26.34 1.75
C GLY A 79 15.99 -24.92 1.75
N LEU A 80 16.85 -23.89 1.81
CA LEU A 80 16.46 -22.51 1.50
C LEU A 80 15.99 -22.41 0.05
N LYS A 81 15.07 -21.48 -0.20
CA LYS A 81 14.48 -21.22 -1.51
C LYS A 81 14.34 -19.72 -1.76
N GLU A 82 14.34 -19.35 -3.00
CA GLU A 82 14.00 -18.00 -3.44
C GLU A 82 12.63 -17.59 -2.91
N GLY A 83 12.57 -16.38 -2.36
CA GLY A 83 11.40 -15.83 -1.68
C GLY A 83 11.22 -16.26 -0.22
N ASP A 84 12.19 -16.98 0.36
CA ASP A 84 12.26 -17.15 1.82
C ASP A 84 12.75 -15.84 2.46
N LEU A 85 12.18 -15.50 3.61
CA LEU A 85 12.63 -14.38 4.42
C LEU A 85 13.33 -14.93 5.67
N ILE A 86 14.62 -14.68 5.79
CA ILE A 86 15.42 -15.06 6.97
C ILE A 86 15.08 -14.09 8.10
N LEU A 87 14.43 -14.59 9.15
CA LEU A 87 13.97 -13.79 10.29
C LEU A 87 15.01 -13.74 11.43
N SER A 88 15.73 -14.86 11.65
CA SER A 88 16.79 -14.95 12.65
C SER A 88 17.86 -15.93 12.24
N MET A 89 19.05 -15.73 12.79
CA MET A 89 20.20 -16.62 12.71
C MET A 89 20.74 -16.85 14.13
N GLY A 90 20.71 -18.11 14.60
CA GLY A 90 20.82 -18.39 16.02
C GLY A 90 19.75 -17.63 16.80
N ASP A 91 20.16 -16.99 17.88
CA ASP A 91 19.26 -16.18 18.73
C ASP A 91 19.13 -14.72 18.23
N THR A 92 19.81 -14.36 17.17
CA THR A 92 19.85 -12.97 16.65
C THR A 92 18.76 -12.75 15.61
N LYS A 93 17.86 -11.79 15.87
CA LYS A 93 16.89 -11.31 14.87
C LYS A 93 17.62 -10.57 13.76
N ILE A 94 17.29 -10.89 12.49
CA ILE A 94 17.87 -10.26 11.33
C ILE A 94 17.05 -9.02 10.94
N THR A 95 17.75 -7.92 10.73
CA THR A 95 17.17 -6.65 10.27
C THR A 95 17.93 -6.04 9.10
N SER A 96 19.13 -6.56 8.78
CA SER A 96 19.90 -6.11 7.62
C SER A 96 20.78 -7.23 7.03
N THR A 97 21.18 -7.04 5.79
CA THR A 97 22.13 -7.93 5.08
C THR A 97 23.51 -7.88 5.70
N GLU A 98 23.93 -6.73 6.25
CA GLU A 98 25.20 -6.57 6.96
C GLU A 98 25.25 -7.44 8.22
N GLN A 99 24.13 -7.53 8.98
CA GLN A 99 24.05 -8.43 10.13
C GLN A 99 24.24 -9.89 9.72
N VAL A 100 23.63 -10.31 8.61
CA VAL A 100 23.81 -11.69 8.10
C VAL A 100 25.28 -11.95 7.80
N ARG A 101 25.96 -11.04 7.12
CA ARG A 101 27.38 -11.16 6.83
C ARG A 101 28.23 -11.26 8.10
N ALA A 102 28.00 -10.37 9.08
CA ALA A 102 28.73 -10.35 10.34
C ALA A 102 28.57 -11.69 11.08
N LEU A 103 27.31 -12.17 11.22
CA LEU A 103 27.02 -13.44 11.89
C LEU A 103 27.66 -14.63 11.18
N LEU A 104 27.72 -14.66 9.87
CA LEU A 104 28.42 -15.72 9.13
C LEU A 104 29.94 -15.71 9.39
N GLN A 105 30.54 -14.52 9.45
CA GLN A 105 31.98 -14.42 9.76
C GLN A 105 32.28 -14.86 11.20
N ASP A 106 31.44 -14.48 12.16
CA ASP A 106 31.61 -14.81 13.59
C ASP A 106 31.36 -16.30 13.83
N ASN A 107 30.39 -16.92 13.12
CA ASN A 107 30.03 -18.33 13.26
C ASN A 107 31.07 -19.27 12.61
N GLY A 108 31.75 -18.83 11.58
CA GLY A 108 32.70 -19.64 10.84
C GLY A 108 32.04 -20.88 10.19
N CYS A 109 32.66 -22.06 10.38
CA CYS A 109 32.19 -23.32 9.82
C CYS A 109 31.20 -24.09 10.74
N GLU A 110 30.76 -23.48 11.84
CA GLU A 110 29.84 -24.16 12.74
C GLU A 110 28.42 -24.21 12.15
N PRO A 111 27.63 -25.27 12.49
CA PRO A 111 26.22 -25.31 12.06
C PRO A 111 25.44 -24.13 12.58
N LEU A 112 24.78 -23.42 11.66
CA LEU A 112 23.99 -22.20 11.95
C LEU A 112 22.50 -22.47 11.73
N VAL A 113 21.75 -22.37 12.82
CA VAL A 113 20.28 -22.51 12.80
C VAL A 113 19.64 -21.20 12.36
N MET A 114 18.75 -21.26 11.38
CA MET A 114 18.02 -20.10 10.86
C MET A 114 16.53 -20.32 10.95
N THR A 115 15.80 -19.29 11.39
CA THR A 115 14.33 -19.22 11.28
C THR A 115 13.98 -18.47 10.01
N VAL A 116 13.20 -19.10 9.13
CA VAL A 116 12.78 -18.50 7.85
C VAL A 116 11.27 -18.51 7.71
N ARG A 117 10.73 -17.48 7.08
CA ARG A 117 9.33 -17.39 6.67
C ARG A 117 9.21 -17.71 5.19
N ARG A 118 8.49 -18.78 4.87
CA ARG A 118 8.16 -19.20 3.50
C ARG A 118 6.65 -19.05 3.30
N SER A 119 6.24 -18.07 2.54
CA SER A 119 4.82 -17.67 2.43
C SER A 119 4.24 -17.36 3.82
N SER A 120 3.24 -18.12 4.27
CA SER A 120 2.60 -17.97 5.60
C SER A 120 3.19 -18.87 6.70
N ARG A 121 4.22 -19.68 6.38
CA ARG A 121 4.77 -20.67 7.31
C ARG A 121 6.14 -20.25 7.81
N THR A 122 6.39 -20.46 9.10
CA THR A 122 7.72 -20.36 9.71
C THR A 122 8.37 -21.74 9.73
N LEU A 123 9.62 -21.82 9.28
CA LEU A 123 10.43 -23.03 9.17
C LEU A 123 11.76 -22.79 9.89
N THR A 124 12.36 -23.85 10.36
CA THR A 124 13.74 -23.86 10.86
C THR A 124 14.60 -24.67 9.90
N VAL A 125 15.72 -24.09 9.48
CA VAL A 125 16.72 -24.76 8.65
C VAL A 125 18.09 -24.61 9.30
N THR A 126 19.00 -25.56 9.05
CA THR A 126 20.36 -25.51 9.58
C THR A 126 21.33 -25.62 8.40
N ALA A 127 22.21 -24.66 8.28
CA ALA A 127 23.25 -24.66 7.27
C ALA A 127 24.65 -24.63 7.91
N VAL A 128 25.62 -25.22 7.24
CA VAL A 128 27.03 -25.10 7.59
C VAL A 128 27.68 -24.16 6.56
N PRO A 129 28.08 -22.95 6.93
CA PRO A 129 28.71 -22.02 5.99
C PRO A 129 29.99 -22.58 5.39
N VAL A 130 30.30 -22.16 4.17
CA VAL A 130 31.56 -22.52 3.49
C VAL A 130 32.37 -21.28 3.20
N GLN A 131 33.68 -21.43 3.08
CA GLN A 131 34.56 -20.33 2.74
C GLN A 131 34.57 -20.10 1.23
N GLY A 132 34.30 -18.86 0.82
CA GLY A 132 34.40 -18.43 -0.56
C GLY A 132 35.87 -18.24 -1.00
N VAL A 133 36.06 -17.93 -2.28
CA VAL A 133 37.38 -17.67 -2.85
C VAL A 133 38.10 -16.46 -2.27
N ASP A 134 37.32 -15.54 -1.70
CA ASP A 134 37.79 -14.34 -0.98
C ASP A 134 38.08 -14.58 0.50
N GLY A 135 37.89 -15.83 0.98
CA GLY A 135 38.05 -16.23 2.36
C GLY A 135 36.87 -15.89 3.27
N ALA A 136 35.83 -15.28 2.75
CA ALA A 136 34.63 -14.95 3.54
C ALA A 136 33.70 -16.17 3.70
N TRP A 137 33.12 -16.32 4.89
CA TRP A 137 32.11 -17.36 5.15
C TRP A 137 30.78 -16.98 4.50
N GLN A 138 30.19 -17.92 3.76
CA GLN A 138 28.98 -17.68 2.97
C GLN A 138 28.05 -18.89 2.93
N LEU A 139 26.78 -18.65 2.61
CA LEU A 139 25.76 -19.69 2.42
C LEU A 139 25.50 -20.00 0.94
N GLY A 140 25.99 -19.17 0.02
CA GLY A 140 25.64 -19.27 -1.41
C GLY A 140 24.21 -18.79 -1.68
N ALA A 141 23.70 -17.86 -0.89
CA ALA A 141 22.42 -17.21 -1.08
C ALA A 141 22.62 -15.71 -1.34
N TRP A 142 21.89 -15.17 -2.28
CA TRP A 142 21.79 -13.75 -2.51
C TRP A 142 20.58 -13.22 -1.73
N ILE A 143 20.82 -12.18 -0.95
CA ILE A 143 19.82 -11.68 -0.01
C ILE A 143 19.64 -10.17 -0.15
N ARG A 144 18.43 -9.71 0.16
CA ARG A 144 18.03 -8.29 0.12
C ARG A 144 17.18 -7.96 1.34
N ASP A 145 17.45 -6.83 1.96
CA ASP A 145 16.69 -6.34 3.13
C ASP A 145 15.89 -5.07 2.84
N SER A 146 16.18 -4.40 1.73
CA SER A 146 15.56 -3.14 1.37
C SER A 146 15.44 -2.97 -0.14
N MET A 147 14.50 -2.14 -0.56
CA MET A 147 14.33 -1.69 -1.94
C MET A 147 14.07 -0.20 -1.96
N ALA A 148 14.60 0.48 -2.98
CA ALA A 148 14.31 1.88 -3.24
C ALA A 148 14.09 2.11 -4.74
N GLY A 149 13.20 3.05 -5.06
CA GLY A 149 12.88 3.40 -6.43
C GLY A 149 12.03 4.66 -6.50
N ILE A 150 11.70 5.07 -7.72
CA ILE A 150 10.76 6.18 -7.97
C ILE A 150 9.36 5.61 -8.15
N GLY A 151 8.38 6.28 -7.54
CA GLY A 151 6.97 6.00 -7.69
C GLY A 151 6.16 7.27 -7.87
N THR A 152 4.87 7.10 -8.09
CA THR A 152 3.94 8.23 -8.27
C THR A 152 2.86 8.18 -7.21
N LEU A 153 2.71 9.26 -6.45
CA LEU A 153 1.57 9.47 -5.56
C LEU A 153 0.31 9.68 -6.40
N THR A 154 -0.72 8.88 -6.13
CA THR A 154 -1.98 8.93 -6.87
C THR A 154 -2.94 9.93 -6.26
N TYR A 155 -3.08 9.92 -4.94
CA TYR A 155 -3.95 10.83 -4.22
C TYR A 155 -3.50 11.06 -2.79
N TYR A 156 -3.97 12.17 -2.22
CA TYR A 156 -3.90 12.50 -0.81
C TYR A 156 -5.30 12.75 -0.26
N ASP A 157 -5.60 12.16 0.89
CA ASP A 157 -6.84 12.36 1.64
C ASP A 157 -6.58 13.34 2.81
N PRO A 158 -6.96 14.61 2.70
CA PRO A 158 -6.67 15.59 3.74
C PRO A 158 -7.47 15.36 5.04
N ALA A 159 -8.56 14.61 4.99
CA ALA A 159 -9.35 14.31 6.18
C ALA A 159 -8.65 13.29 7.10
N THR A 160 -7.81 12.41 6.54
CA THR A 160 -7.13 11.33 7.27
C THR A 160 -5.61 11.47 7.30
N GLY A 161 -5.04 12.37 6.48
CA GLY A 161 -3.59 12.46 6.27
C GLY A 161 -3.00 11.29 5.48
N SER A 162 -3.85 10.44 4.91
CA SER A 162 -3.43 9.24 4.17
C SER A 162 -3.17 9.52 2.71
N TYR A 163 -2.30 8.74 2.09
CA TYR A 163 -2.10 8.75 0.65
C TYR A 163 -2.18 7.33 0.05
N GLY A 164 -2.43 7.28 -1.25
CA GLY A 164 -2.25 6.09 -2.06
C GLY A 164 -1.29 6.37 -3.22
N ALA A 165 -0.49 5.37 -3.59
CA ALA A 165 0.50 5.49 -4.65
C ALA A 165 0.60 4.21 -5.49
N LEU A 166 1.14 4.32 -6.68
CA LEU A 166 1.45 3.31 -7.69
C LEU A 166 0.22 2.65 -8.34
N GLY A 167 -0.76 2.14 -7.60
CA GLY A 167 -1.81 1.29 -8.12
C GLY A 167 -1.39 -0.18 -8.32
N HIS A 168 -0.18 -0.54 -7.89
CA HIS A 168 0.37 -1.90 -7.80
C HIS A 168 1.37 -1.97 -6.66
N GLY A 169 1.67 -3.16 -6.19
CA GLY A 169 2.67 -3.35 -5.14
C GLY A 169 4.10 -3.24 -5.68
N ILE A 170 5.02 -2.99 -4.76
CA ILE A 170 6.45 -3.08 -5.03
C ILE A 170 6.85 -4.55 -4.87
N THR A 171 7.33 -5.13 -5.96
CA THR A 171 7.78 -6.50 -6.05
C THR A 171 9.28 -6.56 -6.23
N ASP A 172 9.90 -7.58 -5.67
CA ASP A 172 11.30 -7.90 -5.93
C ASP A 172 11.46 -8.37 -7.38
N VAL A 173 12.44 -7.82 -8.09
CA VAL A 173 12.65 -8.04 -9.53
C VAL A 173 13.12 -9.45 -9.86
N ASP A 174 13.82 -10.11 -8.95
CA ASP A 174 14.41 -11.42 -9.17
C ASP A 174 13.36 -12.53 -8.89
N THR A 175 12.56 -12.36 -7.84
CA THR A 175 11.55 -13.35 -7.41
C THR A 175 10.15 -13.06 -7.92
N ALA A 176 9.88 -11.86 -8.44
CA ALA A 176 8.56 -11.33 -8.80
C ALA A 176 7.52 -11.40 -7.65
N LYS A 177 8.00 -11.51 -6.41
CA LYS A 177 7.15 -11.54 -5.22
C LYS A 177 7.04 -10.16 -4.59
N LEU A 178 5.88 -9.91 -3.99
CA LEU A 178 5.66 -8.68 -3.23
C LEU A 178 6.73 -8.53 -2.15
N MET A 179 7.41 -7.37 -2.11
CA MET A 179 8.43 -7.08 -1.10
C MET A 179 7.79 -7.08 0.29
N PRO A 180 8.29 -7.89 1.23
CA PRO A 180 7.86 -7.83 2.62
C PRO A 180 8.10 -6.44 3.21
N LEU A 181 7.12 -5.91 3.94
CA LEU A 181 7.19 -4.57 4.53
C LEU A 181 7.28 -4.66 6.04
N ALA A 182 8.39 -4.21 6.63
CA ALA A 182 8.51 -3.90 8.05
C ALA A 182 8.32 -2.39 8.29
N SER A 183 8.95 -1.59 7.46
CA SER A 183 8.84 -0.13 7.45
C SER A 183 9.13 0.41 6.06
N GLY A 184 8.74 1.65 5.82
CA GLY A 184 9.07 2.33 4.59
C GLY A 184 8.78 3.81 4.69
N SER A 185 9.37 4.56 3.78
CA SER A 185 9.18 6.00 3.67
C SER A 185 9.03 6.44 2.24
N ILE A 186 8.38 7.59 2.06
CA ILE A 186 8.38 8.36 0.83
C ILE A 186 9.25 9.60 1.01
N MET A 187 9.97 9.98 -0.03
CA MET A 187 10.97 11.05 -0.04
C MET A 187 10.76 11.98 -1.24
N GLU A 188 11.22 13.20 -1.11
CA GLU A 188 11.28 14.11 -2.27
C GLU A 188 12.14 13.50 -3.37
N THR A 189 11.71 13.68 -4.62
CA THR A 189 12.44 13.21 -5.79
C THR A 189 12.41 14.24 -6.90
N THR A 190 13.40 14.18 -7.78
CA THR A 190 13.47 14.93 -9.03
C THR A 190 13.62 13.93 -10.17
N VAL A 191 12.72 13.97 -11.15
CA VAL A 191 12.82 13.14 -12.37
C VAL A 191 13.89 13.72 -13.28
N LYS A 192 14.94 12.95 -13.55
CA LYS A 192 16.08 13.37 -14.38
C LYS A 192 16.00 12.86 -15.80
N ALA A 193 15.37 11.69 -15.99
CA ALA A 193 15.26 11.09 -17.31
C ALA A 193 14.05 10.14 -17.36
N VAL A 194 13.57 9.89 -18.56
CA VAL A 194 12.54 8.90 -18.84
C VAL A 194 13.11 7.87 -19.80
N LYS A 195 13.10 6.60 -19.42
CA LYS A 195 13.23 5.49 -20.37
C LYS A 195 11.90 5.36 -21.08
N LYS A 196 11.84 5.66 -22.36
CA LYS A 196 10.60 5.56 -23.14
C LYS A 196 10.14 4.11 -23.25
N GLY A 197 8.85 3.87 -22.94
CA GLY A 197 8.23 2.56 -23.12
C GLY A 197 8.05 2.22 -24.61
N VAL A 198 8.19 0.94 -24.92
CA VAL A 198 7.87 0.37 -26.22
C VAL A 198 7.05 -0.91 -26.04
N LYS A 199 6.45 -1.41 -27.11
CA LYS A 199 5.63 -2.63 -27.03
C LYS A 199 6.44 -3.80 -26.45
N GLY A 200 6.01 -4.28 -25.28
CA GLY A 200 6.62 -5.42 -24.58
C GLY A 200 7.76 -5.04 -23.62
N ASP A 201 8.21 -3.78 -23.61
CA ASP A 201 9.18 -3.25 -22.64
C ASP A 201 8.64 -1.94 -22.06
N PRO A 202 8.10 -1.96 -20.83
CA PRO A 202 7.53 -0.76 -20.21
C PRO A 202 8.59 0.30 -19.96
N GLY A 203 8.13 1.57 -19.96
CA GLY A 203 8.99 2.70 -19.65
C GLY A 203 9.31 2.78 -18.16
N GLU A 204 10.24 3.67 -17.82
CA GLU A 204 10.72 3.88 -16.47
C GLU A 204 11.08 5.35 -16.23
N LEU A 205 10.66 5.91 -15.10
CA LEU A 205 11.18 7.20 -14.63
C LEU A 205 12.50 6.97 -13.89
N LYS A 206 13.50 7.80 -14.22
CA LYS A 206 14.81 7.80 -13.55
C LYS A 206 15.03 9.16 -12.91
N GLY A 207 15.60 9.17 -11.72
CA GLY A 207 15.87 10.42 -11.02
C GLY A 207 16.59 10.21 -9.72
N ASP A 208 16.84 11.32 -9.05
CA ASP A 208 17.47 11.36 -7.74
C ASP A 208 16.41 11.63 -6.67
N PHE A 209 16.54 10.98 -5.54
CA PHE A 209 15.71 11.26 -4.38
C PHE A 209 16.56 11.61 -3.16
N SER A 210 16.03 12.55 -2.37
CA SER A 210 16.71 13.02 -1.17
C SER A 210 16.53 12.00 -0.05
N VAL A 211 17.56 11.21 0.22
CA VAL A 211 17.57 10.27 1.36
C VAL A 211 17.60 10.96 2.74
N GLN A 212 17.71 12.28 2.76
CA GLN A 212 17.83 13.05 4.00
C GLN A 212 16.48 13.53 4.56
N ARG A 213 15.39 13.49 3.75
CA ARG A 213 14.09 14.00 4.16
C ARG A 213 12.98 13.06 3.78
N ASP A 214 12.47 12.35 4.77
CA ASP A 214 11.23 11.61 4.64
C ASP A 214 10.05 12.58 4.69
N VAL A 215 9.14 12.50 3.72
CA VAL A 215 7.92 13.32 3.65
C VAL A 215 6.68 12.53 4.08
N GLY A 216 6.83 11.24 4.30
CA GLY A 216 5.79 10.37 4.82
C GLY A 216 6.24 8.93 5.03
N THR A 217 5.37 8.13 5.61
CA THR A 217 5.63 6.71 5.91
C THR A 217 4.84 5.80 4.98
N VAL A 218 5.38 4.62 4.69
CA VAL A 218 4.66 3.55 4.01
C VAL A 218 4.21 2.54 5.07
N SER A 219 2.91 2.28 5.14
CA SER A 219 2.30 1.35 6.10
C SER A 219 1.83 0.06 5.44
N ILE A 220 1.52 0.08 4.14
CA ILE A 220 1.01 -1.07 3.40
C ILE A 220 1.70 -1.14 2.04
N ASN A 221 2.21 -2.33 1.69
CA ASN A 221 2.58 -2.73 0.34
C ASN A 221 1.69 -3.90 -0.07
N SER A 222 0.83 -3.70 -1.07
CA SER A 222 -0.18 -4.68 -1.50
C SER A 222 -0.30 -4.72 -3.02
N ASP A 223 -0.97 -5.72 -3.56
CA ASP A 223 -1.22 -5.83 -5.01
C ASP A 223 -1.99 -4.63 -5.59
N GLY A 224 -2.75 -3.90 -4.76
CA GLY A 224 -3.51 -2.72 -5.15
C GLY A 224 -2.73 -1.40 -5.08
N GLY A 225 -1.51 -1.41 -4.56
CA GLY A 225 -0.68 -0.23 -4.38
C GLY A 225 -0.01 -0.13 -3.01
N ILE A 226 0.67 0.97 -2.80
CA ILE A 226 1.22 1.35 -1.50
C ILE A 226 0.36 2.44 -0.87
N PHE A 227 0.23 2.34 0.46
CA PHE A 227 -0.54 3.29 1.26
C PHE A 227 0.23 3.66 2.51
N GLY A 228 0.01 4.89 2.98
CA GLY A 228 0.69 5.39 4.16
C GLY A 228 0.15 6.73 4.61
N THR A 229 0.91 7.42 5.44
CA THR A 229 0.56 8.74 5.96
C THR A 229 1.64 9.75 5.61
N VAL A 230 1.22 10.98 5.41
CA VAL A 230 2.09 12.11 5.10
C VAL A 230 2.55 12.73 6.41
N ALA A 231 3.86 12.93 6.55
CA ALA A 231 4.45 13.61 7.71
C ALA A 231 4.49 15.14 7.50
N ASP A 232 4.62 15.57 6.25
CA ASP A 232 4.65 16.98 5.86
C ASP A 232 3.50 17.27 4.88
N PRO A 233 2.32 17.69 5.37
CA PRO A 233 1.18 17.98 4.53
C PRO A 233 1.45 19.08 3.49
N ASP A 234 2.31 20.05 3.78
CA ASP A 234 2.64 21.16 2.89
C ASP A 234 3.33 20.67 1.61
N PHE A 235 4.02 19.54 1.69
CA PHE A 235 4.60 18.86 0.53
C PHE A 235 3.55 18.41 -0.50
N LEU A 236 2.31 18.11 -0.07
CA LEU A 236 1.25 17.54 -0.91
C LEU A 236 0.03 18.45 -1.12
N GLN A 237 -0.04 19.62 -0.49
CA GLN A 237 -1.20 20.53 -0.56
C GLN A 237 -1.22 21.38 -1.86
N THR A 238 -1.02 20.75 -3.00
CA THR A 238 -0.93 21.46 -4.29
C THR A 238 -2.19 21.30 -5.17
N GLY A 239 -3.33 20.92 -4.61
CA GLY A 239 -4.53 20.67 -5.41
C GLY A 239 -5.84 20.97 -4.69
N THR A 240 -6.93 21.04 -5.48
CA THR A 240 -8.28 21.16 -4.95
C THR A 240 -8.86 19.77 -4.70
N PRO A 241 -9.47 19.53 -3.52
CA PRO A 241 -10.17 18.27 -3.26
C PRO A 241 -11.29 18.03 -4.28
N VAL A 242 -11.34 16.80 -4.82
CA VAL A 242 -12.38 16.38 -5.76
C VAL A 242 -13.14 15.17 -5.19
N PRO A 243 -14.44 15.01 -5.50
CA PRO A 243 -15.21 13.85 -5.10
C PRO A 243 -14.66 12.56 -5.69
N VAL A 244 -14.63 11.49 -4.88
CA VAL A 244 -14.24 10.16 -5.34
C VAL A 244 -15.42 9.47 -5.99
N ALA A 245 -15.32 9.18 -7.28
CA ALA A 245 -16.32 8.42 -8.01
C ALA A 245 -16.37 6.95 -7.54
N THR A 246 -17.57 6.42 -7.34
CA THR A 246 -17.75 4.99 -7.14
C THR A 246 -17.49 4.22 -8.44
N ALA A 247 -17.16 2.93 -8.36
CA ALA A 247 -16.93 2.09 -9.55
C ALA A 247 -18.11 2.09 -10.54
N ARG A 248 -19.35 2.33 -10.07
CA ARG A 248 -20.56 2.41 -10.92
C ARG A 248 -20.70 3.75 -11.66
N GLN A 249 -20.07 4.79 -11.16
CA GLN A 249 -20.10 6.12 -11.76
C GLN A 249 -19.05 6.28 -12.86
N VAL A 250 -17.98 5.47 -12.82
CA VAL A 250 -16.93 5.52 -13.85
C VAL A 250 -17.47 4.96 -15.17
N LYS A 251 -17.31 5.74 -16.24
CA LYS A 251 -17.80 5.41 -17.60
C LYS A 251 -16.69 5.62 -18.63
N PRO A 252 -16.72 4.93 -19.77
CA PRO A 252 -15.89 5.26 -20.91
C PRO A 252 -16.07 6.71 -21.35
N GLY A 253 -15.00 7.35 -21.80
CA GLY A 253 -15.00 8.73 -22.28
C GLY A 253 -13.70 9.47 -21.98
N PRO A 254 -13.63 10.75 -22.32
CA PRO A 254 -12.45 11.59 -22.07
C PRO A 254 -12.22 11.77 -20.56
N ALA A 255 -10.95 11.80 -20.19
CA ALA A 255 -10.49 12.03 -18.81
C ALA A 255 -9.13 12.71 -18.83
N THR A 256 -8.67 13.16 -17.66
CA THR A 256 -7.36 13.75 -17.45
C THR A 256 -6.60 12.94 -16.41
N ILE A 257 -5.30 12.82 -16.58
CA ILE A 257 -4.39 12.29 -15.56
C ILE A 257 -3.37 13.35 -15.21
N LEU A 258 -2.88 13.28 -13.98
CA LEU A 258 -1.74 14.06 -13.50
C LEU A 258 -0.49 13.16 -13.53
N ALA A 259 0.63 13.67 -14.00
CA ALA A 259 1.90 12.98 -13.99
C ALA A 259 3.08 13.94 -13.93
N THR A 260 4.16 13.52 -13.24
CA THR A 260 5.46 14.17 -13.24
C THR A 260 6.39 13.39 -14.16
N ILE A 261 6.80 13.99 -15.28
CA ILE A 261 7.69 13.33 -16.25
C ILE A 261 9.02 14.07 -16.44
N SER A 262 9.19 15.21 -15.82
CA SER A 262 10.44 15.99 -15.80
C SER A 262 10.54 16.76 -14.51
N ASP A 263 11.72 16.80 -13.94
CA ASP A 263 12.03 17.51 -12.70
C ASP A 263 11.05 17.15 -11.55
N ASP A 264 10.39 18.12 -10.95
CA ASP A 264 9.31 17.97 -9.97
C ASP A 264 7.99 18.57 -10.45
N ASP A 265 7.89 18.89 -11.75
CA ASP A 265 6.74 19.54 -12.37
C ASP A 265 5.66 18.51 -12.72
N THR A 266 4.54 18.63 -12.03
CA THR A 266 3.35 17.79 -12.27
C THR A 266 2.43 18.52 -13.24
N ALA A 267 2.10 17.89 -14.36
CA ALA A 267 1.23 18.44 -15.39
C ALA A 267 0.01 17.55 -15.67
N GLU A 268 -1.02 18.16 -16.25
CA GLU A 268 -2.21 17.46 -16.73
C GLU A 268 -2.00 16.94 -18.17
N TYR A 269 -2.47 15.70 -18.38
CA TYR A 269 -2.43 15.03 -19.68
C TYR A 269 -3.78 14.41 -20.01
N THR A 270 -4.20 14.52 -21.26
CA THR A 270 -5.47 13.94 -21.72
C THR A 270 -5.35 12.46 -21.97
N VAL A 271 -6.39 11.74 -21.55
CA VAL A 271 -6.55 10.31 -21.78
C VAL A 271 -7.99 10.00 -22.16
N GLU A 272 -8.25 8.81 -22.64
CA GLU A 272 -9.58 8.26 -22.86
C GLU A 272 -9.75 6.99 -22.02
N ILE A 273 -10.80 6.92 -21.22
CA ILE A 273 -11.24 5.67 -20.61
C ILE A 273 -11.92 4.85 -21.72
N VAL A 274 -11.20 3.87 -22.25
CA VAL A 274 -11.70 3.03 -23.35
C VAL A 274 -12.70 2.00 -22.83
N ARG A 275 -12.41 1.42 -21.66
CA ARG A 275 -13.24 0.36 -21.08
C ARG A 275 -13.11 0.32 -19.56
N VAL A 276 -14.24 0.04 -18.91
CA VAL A 276 -14.34 -0.22 -17.46
C VAL A 276 -14.69 -1.71 -17.28
N PHE A 277 -14.04 -2.38 -16.32
CA PHE A 277 -14.29 -3.79 -15.98
C PHE A 277 -14.89 -3.87 -14.57
N PRO A 278 -16.19 -3.59 -14.39
CA PRO A 278 -16.83 -3.58 -13.08
C PRO A 278 -16.90 -5.00 -12.51
N GLY A 279 -16.58 -5.17 -11.23
CA GLY A 279 -16.66 -6.46 -10.55
C GLY A 279 -15.54 -7.44 -10.91
N SER A 280 -14.51 -7.02 -11.64
CA SER A 280 -13.32 -7.84 -11.89
C SER A 280 -12.62 -8.17 -10.57
N GLN A 281 -12.19 -9.43 -10.40
CA GLN A 281 -11.26 -9.81 -9.33
C GLN A 281 -9.81 -9.41 -9.64
N SER A 282 -9.58 -8.88 -10.84
CA SER A 282 -8.28 -8.35 -11.27
C SER A 282 -8.05 -6.95 -10.67
N THR A 283 -6.81 -6.63 -10.36
CA THR A 283 -6.37 -5.27 -10.01
C THR A 283 -6.48 -4.30 -11.20
N ARG A 284 -6.66 -4.80 -12.43
CA ARG A 284 -6.82 -4.03 -13.66
C ARG A 284 -8.29 -3.77 -13.95
N ASN A 285 -8.80 -2.64 -13.47
CA ASN A 285 -10.23 -2.30 -13.56
C ASN A 285 -10.58 -1.34 -14.69
N LEU A 286 -9.59 -0.67 -15.28
CA LEU A 286 -9.74 0.30 -16.36
C LEU A 286 -8.76 0.00 -17.50
N LEU A 287 -9.21 0.24 -18.74
CA LEU A 287 -8.35 0.34 -19.91
C LEU A 287 -8.34 1.80 -20.35
N LEU A 288 -7.18 2.41 -20.28
CA LEU A 288 -6.94 3.79 -20.68
C LEU A 288 -6.17 3.85 -22.00
N ARG A 289 -6.45 4.89 -22.78
CA ARG A 289 -5.65 5.28 -23.95
C ARG A 289 -5.10 6.68 -23.68
N VAL A 290 -3.80 6.84 -23.76
CA VAL A 290 -3.18 8.18 -23.71
C VAL A 290 -3.47 8.87 -25.05
N THR A 291 -4.00 10.09 -24.99
CA THR A 291 -4.34 10.93 -26.15
C THR A 291 -3.47 12.18 -26.22
N ASP A 292 -2.77 12.52 -25.13
CA ASP A 292 -1.84 13.65 -25.10
C ASP A 292 -0.52 13.28 -25.81
N GLN A 293 -0.20 14.03 -26.88
CA GLN A 293 0.98 13.76 -27.70
C GLN A 293 2.29 14.00 -26.94
N ARG A 294 2.34 15.00 -26.03
CA ARG A 294 3.54 15.29 -25.23
C ARG A 294 3.89 14.08 -24.34
N LEU A 295 2.88 13.50 -23.70
CA LEU A 295 3.07 12.31 -22.85
C LEU A 295 3.52 11.12 -23.69
N LEU A 296 2.91 10.87 -24.85
CA LEU A 296 3.30 9.79 -25.77
C LEU A 296 4.73 9.95 -26.28
N ASP A 297 5.11 11.16 -26.67
CA ASP A 297 6.45 11.43 -27.22
C ASP A 297 7.54 11.25 -26.17
N THR A 298 7.26 11.60 -24.92
CA THR A 298 8.22 11.54 -23.83
C THR A 298 8.29 10.14 -23.22
N THR A 299 7.15 9.52 -22.93
CA THR A 299 7.09 8.28 -22.12
C THR A 299 6.77 7.03 -22.93
N GLY A 300 6.23 7.17 -24.13
CA GLY A 300 5.70 6.04 -24.92
C GLY A 300 4.33 5.57 -24.45
N GLY A 301 3.70 6.31 -23.54
CA GLY A 301 2.37 6.00 -23.03
C GLY A 301 2.36 5.28 -21.68
N ILE A 302 3.34 5.55 -20.84
CA ILE A 302 3.38 5.06 -19.43
C ILE A 302 2.23 5.67 -18.66
#